data_8b18559a284fb3f210409760119d1722
#
_entry.id   8b18559a284fb3f210409760119d1722
#
_cell.length_a   1.000
_cell.length_b   1.000
_cell.length_c   1.000
_cell.angle_alpha   90.00
_cell.angle_beta   90.00
_cell.angle_gamma   90.00
#
_symmetry.space_group_name_H-M   'P 1'
#
loop_
_entity.id
_entity.type
_entity.pdbx_description
1 polymer ?
#
loop_
_entity_poly.entity_id
_entity_poly.type
_entity_poly.pdbx_seq_one_letter_code
_entity_poly.pdbx_strand_id
1 'polypeptide(L)'
;MQKEMLNINGNLINNVEIKTIQGKEGEVTVANFTLFRKMGKTGEKKKEYINCNVYGEKAEFTKDFEKGDFIHVFGYYKEVEKEDKTYRNFIVKHVNKIDKKVENEKEQENKEE
;
A
#
# COMPACT_ATOMS: atom_id res chain seq x y z
N MET A 1 2.35 -20.94 -11.72
CA MET A 1 3.24 -20.36 -10.72
C MET A 1 2.45 -19.58 -9.70
N GLN A 2 2.67 -19.88 -8.44
CA GLN A 2 1.94 -19.19 -7.39
C GLN A 2 2.63 -17.90 -7.01
N LYS A 3 1.83 -16.88 -6.77
CA LYS A 3 2.35 -15.61 -6.32
C LYS A 3 2.39 -15.59 -4.81
N GLU A 4 3.44 -15.04 -4.28
CA GLU A 4 3.56 -14.93 -2.84
C GLU A 4 2.75 -13.73 -2.36
N MET A 5 1.77 -13.99 -1.53
CA MET A 5 0.92 -12.94 -0.99
C MET A 5 1.53 -12.43 0.30
N LEU A 6 1.61 -11.11 0.40
CA LEU A 6 2.28 -10.46 1.51
C LEU A 6 1.40 -9.40 2.14
N ASN A 7 1.63 -9.15 3.41
CA ASN A 7 1.02 -8.04 4.13
C ASN A 7 2.08 -6.98 4.37
N ILE A 8 1.76 -5.74 4.02
CA ILE A 8 2.69 -4.64 4.20
C ILE A 8 1.97 -3.50 4.90
N ASN A 9 2.60 -2.96 5.93
CA ASN A 9 2.10 -1.76 6.59
C ASN A 9 3.12 -0.65 6.37
N GLY A 10 2.63 0.53 6.06
CA GLY A 10 3.52 1.66 5.86
C GLY A 10 2.78 2.97 5.90
N ASN A 11 3.54 4.05 5.91
CA ASN A 11 2.96 5.38 5.90
C ASN A 11 2.87 5.90 4.48
N LEU A 12 1.76 6.54 4.17
CA LEU A 12 1.54 7.12 2.86
C LEU A 12 2.40 8.37 2.73
N ILE A 13 3.26 8.41 1.71
CA ILE A 13 4.18 9.52 1.55
C ILE A 13 3.77 10.54 0.50
N ASN A 14 2.75 10.21 -0.29
CA ASN A 14 2.26 11.14 -1.30
C ASN A 14 0.75 11.00 -1.40
N ASN A 15 0.15 11.90 -2.15
CA ASN A 15 -1.29 11.81 -2.37
C ASN A 15 -1.58 10.64 -3.29
N VAL A 16 -2.71 9.99 -3.06
CA VAL A 16 -3.15 8.90 -3.92
C VAL A 16 -3.52 9.51 -5.27
N GLU A 17 -3.01 8.90 -6.32
CA GLU A 17 -3.31 9.32 -7.68
C GLU A 17 -4.30 8.33 -8.27
N ILE A 18 -5.47 8.82 -8.65
CA ILE A 18 -6.51 7.95 -9.18
C ILE A 18 -6.68 8.24 -10.66
N LYS A 19 -6.60 7.18 -11.47
CA LYS A 19 -6.70 7.28 -12.91
C LYS A 19 -7.70 6.25 -13.41
N THR A 20 -8.23 6.54 -14.59
CA THR A 20 -9.11 5.60 -15.28
C THR A 20 -8.37 5.10 -16.51
N ILE A 21 -8.30 3.80 -16.66
CA ILE A 21 -7.64 3.20 -17.82
C ILE A 21 -8.63 2.32 -18.56
N GLN A 22 -8.33 2.03 -19.81
CA GLN A 22 -9.17 1.14 -20.62
C GLN A 22 -8.75 -0.30 -20.38
N GLY A 23 -9.69 -1.10 -19.89
CA GLY A 23 -9.47 -2.50 -19.75
C GLY A 23 -10.18 -3.26 -20.86
N LYS A 24 -10.08 -4.57 -20.82
CA LYS A 24 -10.69 -5.39 -21.84
C LYS A 24 -12.21 -5.32 -21.82
N GLU A 25 -12.76 -5.10 -20.65
CA GLU A 25 -14.22 -5.07 -20.50
C GLU A 25 -14.73 -3.69 -20.12
N GLY A 26 -13.98 -2.66 -20.48
CA GLY A 26 -14.39 -1.30 -20.21
C GLY A 26 -13.39 -0.56 -19.34
N GLU A 27 -13.82 0.54 -18.78
CA GLU A 27 -12.95 1.38 -17.99
C GLU A 27 -12.69 0.77 -16.61
N VAL A 28 -11.44 0.91 -16.17
CA VAL A 28 -11.02 0.42 -14.85
C VAL A 28 -10.36 1.56 -14.10
N THR A 29 -10.76 1.74 -12.86
CA THR A 29 -10.16 2.74 -12.00
C THR A 29 -8.92 2.16 -11.35
N VAL A 30 -7.85 2.93 -11.34
CA VAL A 30 -6.59 2.51 -10.73
C VAL A 30 -6.10 3.59 -9.79
N ALA A 31 -5.76 3.21 -8.57
CA ALA A 31 -5.18 4.13 -7.61
C ALA A 31 -3.72 3.76 -7.42
N ASN A 32 -2.86 4.76 -7.47
CA ASN A 32 -1.42 4.57 -7.28
C ASN A 32 -0.95 5.40 -6.11
N PHE A 33 -0.16 4.80 -5.24
CA PHE A 33 0.42 5.52 -4.12
C PHE A 33 1.66 4.79 -3.65
N THR A 34 2.45 5.48 -2.83
CA THR A 34 3.68 4.91 -2.31
C THR A 34 3.65 4.88 -0.81
N LEU A 35 4.00 3.73 -0.24
CA LEU A 35 4.12 3.58 1.20
C LEU A 35 5.58 3.55 1.59
N PHE A 36 5.84 4.02 2.79
CA PHE A 36 7.17 4.03 3.37
C PHE A 36 7.17 3.24 4.66
N ARG A 37 8.19 2.41 4.83
CA ARG A 37 8.38 1.70 6.10
C ARG A 37 9.86 1.49 6.34
N LYS A 38 10.18 1.21 7.59
CA LYS A 38 11.54 0.86 7.96
C LYS A 38 11.60 -0.60 8.32
N MET A 39 12.58 -1.28 7.80
CA MET A 39 12.77 -2.70 8.02
C MET A 39 14.15 -2.96 8.59
N GLY A 40 14.23 -4.01 9.39
CA GLY A 40 15.52 -4.43 9.91
C GLY A 40 15.61 -4.27 11.40
N LYS A 41 16.78 -4.63 11.92
CA LYS A 41 17.03 -4.58 13.35
C LYS A 41 17.27 -3.15 13.82
N THR A 42 17.07 -2.96 15.11
CA THR A 42 17.36 -1.66 15.71
C THR A 42 18.81 -1.27 15.44
N GLY A 43 18.99 -0.06 14.94
CA GLY A 43 20.30 0.44 14.59
C GLY A 43 20.72 0.13 13.17
N GLU A 44 20.02 -0.77 12.49
CA GLU A 44 20.34 -1.14 11.13
C GLU A 44 19.12 -1.10 10.24
N LYS A 45 18.15 -0.28 10.58
CA LYS A 45 16.92 -0.20 9.82
C LYS A 45 17.15 0.45 8.46
N LYS A 46 16.59 -0.17 7.44
CA LYS A 46 16.65 0.37 6.09
C LYS A 46 15.28 0.90 5.71
N LYS A 47 15.31 1.97 4.95
CA LYS A 47 14.07 2.57 4.44
C LYS A 47 13.61 1.78 3.22
N GLU A 48 12.33 1.51 3.19
CA GLU A 48 11.75 0.80 2.06
C GLU A 48 10.55 1.58 1.55
N TYR A 49 10.49 1.74 0.23
CA TYR A 49 9.38 2.40 -0.43
C TYR A 49 8.64 1.38 -1.27
N ILE A 50 7.34 1.32 -1.11
CA ILE A 50 6.52 0.34 -1.80
C ILE A 50 5.54 1.07 -2.71
N ASN A 51 5.68 0.90 -4.01
CA ASN A 51 4.76 1.47 -4.99
C ASN A 51 3.56 0.54 -5.10
N CYS A 52 2.39 1.06 -4.75
CA CYS A 52 1.18 0.26 -4.69
C CYS A 52 0.22 0.63 -5.80
N ASN A 53 -0.42 -0.39 -6.36
CA ASN A 53 -1.45 -0.20 -7.39
C ASN A 53 -2.70 -0.93 -6.93
N VAL A 54 -3.82 -0.20 -6.89
CA VAL A 54 -5.11 -0.75 -6.49
C VAL A 54 -6.06 -0.60 -7.65
N TYR A 55 -6.67 -1.71 -8.07
CA TYR A 55 -7.55 -1.71 -9.24
C TYR A 55 -9.00 -1.92 -8.84
N GLY A 56 -9.89 -1.30 -9.61
CA GLY A 56 -11.31 -1.52 -9.47
C GLY A 56 -11.95 -0.76 -8.33
N GLU A 57 -12.96 -1.35 -7.73
CA GLU A 57 -13.71 -0.70 -6.67
C GLU A 57 -12.86 -0.30 -5.48
N LYS A 58 -11.86 -1.10 -5.19
CA LYS A 58 -10.98 -0.80 -4.06
C LYS A 58 -10.16 0.46 -4.28
N ALA A 59 -9.94 0.83 -5.54
CA ALA A 59 -9.24 2.08 -5.82
C ALA A 59 -10.07 3.28 -5.34
N GLU A 60 -11.39 3.20 -5.45
CA GLU A 60 -12.24 4.26 -4.95
C GLU A 60 -12.13 4.41 -3.45
N PHE A 61 -11.90 3.32 -2.77
CA PHE A 61 -11.77 3.32 -1.32
C PHE A 61 -10.58 4.14 -0.86
N THR A 62 -9.57 4.28 -1.69
CA THR A 62 -8.36 5.02 -1.32
C THR A 62 -8.49 6.53 -1.45
N LYS A 63 -9.62 7.01 -1.95
CA LYS A 63 -9.81 8.45 -2.13
C LYS A 63 -9.64 9.25 -0.85
N ASP A 64 -9.99 8.65 0.28
CA ASP A 64 -9.93 9.34 1.56
C ASP A 64 -8.58 9.24 2.24
N PHE A 65 -7.64 8.58 1.62
CA PHE A 65 -6.31 8.45 2.21
C PHE A 65 -5.55 9.77 2.09
N GLU A 66 -4.88 10.13 3.16
CA GLU A 66 -4.10 11.36 3.19
C GLU A 66 -2.64 11.05 3.45
N LYS A 67 -1.78 11.93 2.99
CA LYS A 67 -0.36 11.81 3.24
C LYS A 67 -0.10 11.71 4.74
N GLY A 68 0.68 10.72 5.13
CA GLY A 68 0.95 10.45 6.53
C GLY A 68 0.10 9.36 7.14
N ASP A 69 -0.99 8.98 6.47
CA ASP A 69 -1.83 7.91 6.98
C ASP A 69 -1.07 6.60 7.02
N PHE A 70 -1.42 5.79 8.01
CA PHE A 70 -0.83 4.46 8.15
C PHE A 70 -1.73 3.47 7.43
N ILE A 71 -1.19 2.82 6.40
CA ILE A 71 -1.96 2.00 5.48
C ILE A 71 -1.47 0.56 5.51
N HIS A 72 -2.42 -0.36 5.52
CA HIS A 72 -2.13 -1.79 5.40
C HIS A 72 -2.56 -2.26 4.02
N VAL A 73 -1.67 -2.96 3.31
CA VAL A 73 -2.00 -3.54 2.02
C VAL A 73 -1.67 -5.03 2.03
N PHE A 74 -2.47 -5.78 1.32
CA PHE A 74 -2.27 -7.21 1.14
C PHE A 74 -2.27 -7.48 -0.36
N GLY A 75 -1.24 -8.14 -0.83
CA GLY A 75 -1.14 -8.41 -2.26
C GLY A 75 0.18 -9.07 -2.60
N TYR A 76 0.69 -8.79 -3.79
CA TYR A 76 1.91 -9.42 -4.25
C TYR A 76 2.72 -8.46 -5.10
N TYR A 77 4.01 -8.73 -5.21
CA TYR A 77 4.88 -7.94 -6.07
C TYR A 77 4.80 -8.43 -7.50
N LYS A 78 4.85 -7.49 -8.41
CA LYS A 78 4.89 -7.79 -9.83
C LYS A 78 6.03 -6.99 -10.45
N GLU A 79 6.90 -7.67 -11.18
CA GLU A 79 7.99 -7.00 -11.87
C GLU A 79 7.58 -6.64 -13.27
N VAL A 80 7.94 -5.45 -13.67
CA VAL A 80 7.63 -4.92 -14.99
C VAL A 80 8.92 -4.41 -15.61
N GLU A 81 9.24 -4.91 -16.79
CA GLU A 81 10.40 -4.41 -17.52
C GLU A 81 9.98 -3.30 -18.46
N LYS A 82 10.72 -2.21 -18.44
CA LYS A 82 10.42 -1.09 -19.28
C LYS A 82 11.71 -0.32 -19.56
N GLU A 83 12.05 -0.20 -20.85
CA GLU A 83 13.23 0.55 -21.27
C GLU A 83 14.51 0.07 -20.58
N ASP A 84 14.71 -1.24 -20.58
CA ASP A 84 15.90 -1.87 -19.99
C ASP A 84 15.99 -1.75 -18.49
N LYS A 85 14.90 -1.33 -17.85
CA LYS A 85 14.85 -1.26 -16.39
C LYS A 85 13.74 -2.13 -15.88
N THR A 86 13.97 -2.71 -14.73
CA THR A 86 12.96 -3.53 -14.07
C THR A 86 12.37 -2.76 -12.91
N TYR A 87 11.07 -2.63 -12.91
CA TYR A 87 10.34 -1.97 -11.83
C TYR A 87 9.53 -3.00 -11.08
N ARG A 88 9.41 -2.80 -9.79
CA ARG A 88 8.63 -3.70 -8.96
C ARG A 88 7.48 -2.93 -8.35
N ASN A 89 6.27 -3.37 -8.64
CA ASN A 89 5.07 -2.76 -8.10
C ASN A 89 4.36 -3.76 -7.21
N PHE A 90 3.69 -3.25 -6.19
CA PHE A 90 2.91 -4.10 -5.31
C PHE A 90 1.46 -4.02 -5.76
N ILE A 91 0.94 -5.14 -6.22
CA ILE A 91 -0.45 -5.23 -6.68
C ILE A 91 -1.31 -5.53 -5.47
N VAL A 92 -2.17 -4.60 -5.13
CA VAL A 92 -2.95 -4.66 -3.90
C VAL A 92 -4.26 -5.39 -4.11
N LYS A 93 -4.51 -6.39 -3.28
CA LYS A 93 -5.77 -7.13 -3.30
C LYS A 93 -6.70 -6.67 -2.21
N HIS A 94 -6.15 -6.23 -1.09
CA HIS A 94 -6.92 -5.64 -0.01
C HIS A 94 -6.15 -4.46 0.54
N VAL A 95 -6.87 -3.41 0.91
CA VAL A 95 -6.25 -2.20 1.44
C VAL A 95 -7.11 -1.67 2.57
N ASN A 96 -6.46 -1.26 3.65
CA ASN A 96 -7.13 -0.70 4.80
C ASN A 96 -6.33 0.47 5.34
N LYS A 97 -7.04 1.48 5.80
CA LYS A 97 -6.42 2.57 6.52
C LYS A 97 -6.49 2.23 8.00
N ILE A 98 -5.34 2.24 8.65
CA ILE A 98 -5.29 1.94 10.08
C ILE A 98 -5.45 3.24 10.84
N ASP A 99 -6.49 3.30 11.65
CA ASP A 99 -6.74 4.49 12.45
C ASP A 99 -5.83 4.48 13.66
N LYS A 100 -4.73 5.20 13.55
CA LYS A 100 -3.74 5.23 14.61
C LYS A 100 -4.29 5.76 15.93
N LYS A 101 -5.20 6.70 15.85
CA LYS A 101 -5.75 7.28 17.06
C LYS A 101 -6.53 6.25 17.86
N VAL A 102 -7.42 5.52 17.18
CA VAL A 102 -8.20 4.49 17.83
C VAL A 102 -7.29 3.36 18.29
N GLU A 103 -6.36 3.01 17.45
CA GLU A 103 -5.42 1.94 17.77
C GLU A 103 -4.58 2.27 18.98
N ASN A 104 -4.12 3.51 19.07
CA ASN A 104 -3.32 3.94 20.20
C ASN A 104 -4.10 3.86 21.50
N GLU A 105 -5.37 4.23 21.44
CA GLU A 105 -6.20 4.12 22.62
C GLU A 105 -6.34 2.68 23.09
N LYS A 106 -6.53 1.79 22.13
CA LYS A 106 -6.63 0.36 22.46
C LYS A 106 -5.33 -0.17 23.01
N GLU A 107 -4.23 0.26 22.46
CA GLU A 107 -2.95 -0.18 22.97
C GLU A 107 -2.73 0.26 24.40
N GLN A 108 -3.14 1.48 24.72
CA GLN A 108 -3.00 1.98 26.08
C GLN A 108 -3.82 1.17 27.03
N GLU A 109 -5.02 0.80 26.63
CA GLU A 109 -5.85 -0.03 27.47
C GLU A 109 -5.22 -1.40 27.71
N ASN A 110 -4.67 -1.97 26.66
CA ASN A 110 -4.04 -3.27 26.77
C ASN A 110 -2.80 -3.24 27.66
N LYS A 111 -2.06 -2.14 27.58
CA LYS A 111 -0.86 -2.03 28.39
C LYS A 111 -1.15 -1.92 29.88
N GLU A 112 -2.33 -1.48 30.19
CA GLU A 112 -2.72 -1.37 31.57
C GLU A 112 -3.05 -2.74 32.18
N GLU A 113 -3.22 -3.71 31.34
CA GLU A 113 -3.46 -5.06 31.82
C GLU A 113 -2.14 -5.70 32.31
#